data_1f2b017ae98e9e70e5c827293147656a
#
_entry.id   1f2b017ae98e9e70e5c827293147656a
#
_cell.length_a   1.000
_cell.length_b   1.000
_cell.length_c   1.000
_cell.angle_alpha   90.00
_cell.angle_beta   90.00
_cell.angle_gamma   90.00
#
_symmetry.space_group_name_H-M   'P 1'
#
loop_
_entity.id
_entity.type
_entity.pdbx_description
1 polymer ?
#
loop_
_entity_poly.entity_id
_entity_poly.type
_entity_poly.pdbx_seq_one_letter_code
_entity_poly.pdbx_strand_id
1 'polypeptide(L)'
;MFKSIVVFSSFLILLFSFNNISSFINVNISFAQNTTANKSIDKVQSWISKKDNLNISITLDPPVPVVDKSTKISFEMNKLNNSISSNFTNLSAKVTIADSDGRLFKFEKQNIIDNKFFVNYIFPSNGTDRVLLQLYKNGIPHSIGSFDISVPLPPSPQDNFFTNLFKGL
;
A
#
# COMPACT_ATOMS: atom_id res chain seq x y z
N MET A 1 33.30 -67.06 -14.12
CA MET A 1 32.71 -66.43 -15.35
C MET A 1 31.70 -65.40 -14.88
N PHE A 2 32.14 -64.17 -14.53
CA PHE A 2 31.27 -63.14 -13.99
C PHE A 2 30.89 -62.18 -15.12
N LYS A 3 29.58 -62.07 -15.41
CA LYS A 3 29.06 -61.05 -16.36
C LYS A 3 28.81 -59.75 -15.61
N SER A 4 29.59 -58.74 -15.95
CA SER A 4 29.36 -57.33 -15.53
C SER A 4 28.09 -56.79 -16.19
N ILE A 5 27.14 -56.38 -15.41
CA ILE A 5 25.97 -55.61 -15.86
C ILE A 5 26.30 -54.13 -15.68
N VAL A 6 26.50 -53.44 -16.79
CA VAL A 6 26.65 -51.99 -16.83
C VAL A 6 25.24 -51.37 -16.83
N VAL A 7 24.90 -50.74 -15.72
CA VAL A 7 23.66 -49.95 -15.62
C VAL A 7 23.95 -48.54 -16.12
N PHE A 8 23.48 -48.19 -17.31
CA PHE A 8 23.44 -46.84 -17.80
C PHE A 8 22.33 -46.06 -17.08
N SER A 9 22.73 -45.22 -16.14
CA SER A 9 21.85 -44.26 -15.53
C SER A 9 21.69 -43.07 -16.48
N SER A 10 20.58 -43.02 -17.20
CA SER A 10 20.18 -41.85 -18.00
C SER A 10 19.77 -40.73 -17.06
N PHE A 11 20.66 -39.77 -16.84
CA PHE A 11 20.35 -38.54 -16.12
C PHE A 11 19.56 -37.63 -17.05
N LEU A 12 18.22 -37.70 -16.99
CA LEU A 12 17.31 -36.82 -17.69
C LEU A 12 17.37 -35.45 -17.02
N ILE A 13 18.15 -34.55 -17.57
CA ILE A 13 18.17 -33.14 -17.16
C ILE A 13 16.91 -32.48 -17.70
N LEU A 14 15.92 -32.32 -16.85
CA LEU A 14 14.73 -31.52 -17.11
C LEU A 14 15.13 -30.05 -17.03
N LEU A 15 15.47 -29.46 -18.18
CA LEU A 15 15.64 -28.02 -18.31
C LEU A 15 14.25 -27.36 -18.17
N PHE A 16 13.93 -26.92 -16.97
CA PHE A 16 12.82 -26.01 -16.77
C PHE A 16 13.19 -24.67 -17.38
N SER A 17 12.71 -24.42 -18.58
CA SER A 17 12.70 -23.10 -19.17
C SER A 17 11.77 -22.21 -18.35
N PHE A 18 12.32 -21.44 -17.42
CA PHE A 18 11.62 -20.34 -16.79
C PHE A 18 11.39 -19.27 -17.86
N ASN A 19 10.23 -19.34 -18.52
CA ASN A 19 9.74 -18.21 -19.29
C ASN A 19 9.44 -17.08 -18.29
N ASN A 20 10.34 -16.12 -18.21
CA ASN A 20 10.15 -14.85 -17.55
C ASN A 20 8.96 -14.12 -18.19
N ILE A 21 7.78 -14.29 -17.59
CA ILE A 21 6.65 -13.40 -17.84
C ILE A 21 6.84 -12.22 -16.90
N SER A 22 7.72 -11.30 -17.28
CA SER A 22 7.74 -9.95 -16.72
C SER A 22 6.58 -9.16 -17.31
N SER A 23 5.37 -9.39 -16.80
CA SER A 23 4.27 -8.46 -17.02
C SER A 23 4.54 -7.21 -16.19
N PHE A 24 5.29 -6.27 -16.74
CA PHE A 24 5.38 -4.92 -16.23
C PHE A 24 3.99 -4.31 -16.28
N ILE A 25 3.35 -4.21 -15.11
CA ILE A 25 2.15 -3.41 -14.95
C ILE A 25 2.59 -1.96 -15.03
N ASN A 26 2.42 -1.35 -16.21
CA ASN A 26 2.53 0.09 -16.35
C ASN A 26 1.40 0.75 -15.54
N VAL A 27 1.71 1.14 -14.33
CA VAL A 27 0.86 2.05 -13.57
C VAL A 27 1.11 3.43 -14.15
N ASN A 28 0.27 3.85 -15.08
CA ASN A 28 0.26 5.23 -15.56
C ASN A 28 -0.20 6.14 -14.42
N ILE A 29 0.75 6.67 -13.67
CA ILE A 29 0.50 7.76 -12.73
C ILE A 29 0.50 9.03 -13.58
N SER A 30 -0.69 9.46 -13.99
CA SER A 30 -0.87 10.78 -14.63
C SER A 30 -0.68 11.87 -13.58
N PHE A 31 0.50 12.47 -13.54
CA PHE A 31 0.69 13.74 -12.85
C PHE A 31 0.12 14.85 -13.74
N ALA A 32 -1.13 15.22 -13.53
CA ALA A 32 -1.65 16.47 -14.06
C ALA A 32 -1.17 17.62 -13.16
N GLN A 33 -0.10 18.29 -13.56
CA GLN A 33 0.21 19.60 -13.02
C GLN A 33 -0.80 20.60 -13.56
N ASN A 34 -1.74 21.01 -12.72
CA ASN A 34 -2.49 22.24 -12.92
C ASN A 34 -2.40 23.09 -11.66
N THR A 35 -1.58 24.12 -11.75
CA THR A 35 -1.59 25.25 -10.85
C THR A 35 -2.89 26.03 -11.02
N THR A 36 -3.78 25.96 -10.04
CA THR A 36 -4.57 27.09 -9.49
C THR A 36 -5.60 26.60 -8.47
N ALA A 37 -5.68 27.34 -7.36
CA ALA A 37 -6.72 27.35 -6.33
C ALA A 37 -6.77 26.13 -5.36
N ASN A 38 -6.48 26.43 -4.11
CA ASN A 38 -6.67 25.67 -2.88
C ASN A 38 -8.02 24.92 -2.80
N LYS A 39 -8.10 23.78 -3.44
CA LYS A 39 -9.02 22.72 -3.08
C LYS A 39 -8.15 21.60 -2.56
N SER A 40 -8.26 21.27 -1.28
CA SER A 40 -7.61 20.09 -0.71
C SER A 40 -8.03 18.90 -1.57
N ILE A 41 -7.16 18.51 -2.49
CA ILE A 41 -7.38 17.31 -3.28
C ILE A 41 -7.05 16.19 -2.32
N ASP A 42 -8.08 15.53 -1.79
CA ASP A 42 -7.93 14.26 -1.08
C ASP A 42 -7.14 13.33 -2.01
N LYS A 43 -5.88 13.10 -1.67
CA LYS A 43 -5.01 12.25 -2.48
C LYS A 43 -5.45 10.80 -2.31
N VAL A 44 -6.41 10.40 -3.14
CA VAL A 44 -6.88 9.01 -3.18
C VAL A 44 -5.87 8.18 -3.96
N GLN A 45 -5.30 7.18 -3.33
CA GLN A 45 -4.52 6.15 -4.02
C GLN A 45 -5.42 4.92 -4.19
N SER A 46 -5.26 4.21 -5.30
CA SER A 46 -6.01 2.98 -5.54
C SER A 46 -5.09 1.83 -5.95
N TRP A 47 -5.45 0.64 -5.50
CA TRP A 47 -4.83 -0.62 -5.87
C TRP A 47 -5.87 -1.54 -6.52
N ILE A 48 -5.52 -2.13 -7.66
CA ILE A 48 -6.44 -2.93 -8.47
C ILE A 48 -5.93 -4.36 -8.56
N SER A 49 -6.79 -5.33 -8.20
CA SER A 49 -6.61 -6.74 -8.47
C SER A 49 -7.64 -7.23 -9.50
N LYS A 50 -7.20 -7.41 -10.74
CA LYS A 50 -8.06 -7.98 -11.78
C LYS A 50 -8.47 -9.42 -11.46
N LYS A 51 -7.54 -10.19 -10.85
CA LYS A 51 -7.76 -11.58 -10.44
C LYS A 51 -8.90 -11.71 -9.44
N ASP A 52 -8.97 -10.80 -8.48
CA ASP A 52 -9.94 -10.84 -7.39
C ASP A 52 -11.15 -9.93 -7.66
N ASN A 53 -11.17 -9.27 -8.82
CA ASN A 53 -12.19 -8.28 -9.22
C ASN A 53 -12.36 -7.17 -8.18
N LEU A 54 -11.23 -6.67 -7.65
CA LEU A 54 -11.16 -5.74 -6.54
C LEU A 54 -10.46 -4.44 -6.94
N ASN A 55 -11.07 -3.33 -6.52
CA ASN A 55 -10.44 -2.01 -6.46
C ASN A 55 -10.46 -1.54 -5.00
N ILE A 56 -9.30 -1.27 -4.44
CA ILE A 56 -9.16 -0.77 -3.07
C ILE A 56 -8.61 0.64 -3.16
N SER A 57 -9.31 1.59 -2.58
CA SER A 57 -8.85 2.96 -2.41
C SER A 57 -8.43 3.22 -0.97
N ILE A 58 -7.40 4.06 -0.82
CA ILE A 58 -6.92 4.56 0.46
C ILE A 58 -7.06 6.08 0.49
N THR A 59 -7.57 6.60 1.60
CA THR A 59 -7.65 8.04 1.90
C THR A 59 -7.05 8.32 3.25
N LEU A 60 -6.45 9.50 3.39
CA LEU A 60 -5.81 9.96 4.63
C LEU A 60 -6.55 11.16 5.19
N ASP A 61 -6.68 11.22 6.51
CA ASP A 61 -7.18 12.37 7.24
C ASP A 61 -6.25 12.66 8.43
N PRO A 62 -5.46 13.75 8.37
CA PRO A 62 -5.39 14.76 7.30
C PRO A 62 -4.81 14.19 5.99
N PRO A 63 -5.15 14.79 4.82
CA PRO A 63 -4.69 14.31 3.49
C PRO A 63 -3.17 14.28 3.33
N VAL A 64 -2.47 15.12 4.06
CA VAL A 64 -1.02 15.14 4.18
C VAL A 64 -0.67 14.78 5.63
N PRO A 65 -0.05 13.62 5.87
CA PRO A 65 0.36 13.23 7.21
C PRO A 65 1.39 14.21 7.79
N VAL A 66 1.34 14.38 9.09
CA VAL A 66 2.30 15.19 9.83
C VAL A 66 3.00 14.30 10.85
N VAL A 67 4.32 14.38 10.91
CA VAL A 67 5.14 13.64 11.90
C VAL A 67 4.60 13.90 13.32
N ASP A 68 4.55 12.85 14.12
CA ASP A 68 4.06 12.84 15.51
C ASP A 68 2.58 13.25 15.68
N LYS A 69 1.81 13.26 14.60
CA LYS A 69 0.36 13.47 14.62
C LYS A 69 -0.39 12.24 14.16
N SER A 70 -1.54 12.02 14.80
CA SER A 70 -2.42 10.92 14.39
C SER A 70 -3.02 11.21 13.01
N THR A 71 -2.92 10.23 12.13
CA THR A 71 -3.56 10.22 10.81
C THR A 71 -4.51 9.04 10.74
N LYS A 72 -5.74 9.29 10.34
CA LYS A 72 -6.70 8.23 10.03
C LYS A 72 -6.46 7.76 8.60
N ILE A 73 -6.19 6.47 8.44
CA ILE A 73 -6.00 5.79 7.16
C ILE A 73 -7.25 4.98 6.89
N SER A 74 -8.06 5.41 5.93
CA SER A 74 -9.33 4.79 5.57
C SER A 74 -9.20 3.99 4.30
N PHE A 75 -9.79 2.79 4.28
CA PHE A 75 -9.80 1.88 3.13
C PHE A 75 -11.23 1.68 2.68
N GLU A 76 -11.45 1.74 1.37
CA GLU A 76 -12.71 1.45 0.73
C GLU A 76 -12.50 0.42 -0.39
N MET A 77 -13.33 -0.62 -0.42
CA MET A 77 -13.25 -1.70 -1.38
C MET A 77 -14.44 -1.69 -2.31
N ASN A 78 -14.15 -1.69 -3.60
CA ASN A 78 -15.15 -1.72 -4.66
C ASN A 78 -14.86 -2.87 -5.63
N LYS A 79 -15.88 -3.39 -6.29
CA LYS A 79 -15.69 -4.30 -7.41
C LYS A 79 -15.35 -3.53 -8.67
N LEU A 80 -14.45 -4.08 -9.49
CA LEU A 80 -14.09 -3.50 -10.78
C LEU A 80 -15.25 -3.49 -11.77
N ASN A 81 -16.05 -4.56 -11.76
CA ASN A 81 -17.24 -4.64 -12.60
C ASN A 81 -18.44 -4.19 -11.77
N ASN A 82 -19.14 -3.17 -12.23
CA ASN A 82 -20.32 -2.58 -11.60
C ASN A 82 -21.54 -3.54 -11.48
N SER A 83 -21.31 -4.85 -11.48
CA SER A 83 -22.36 -5.83 -11.22
C SER A 83 -22.79 -5.72 -9.76
N ILE A 84 -23.91 -5.06 -9.58
CA ILE A 84 -24.81 -5.05 -8.41
C ILE A 84 -24.11 -5.21 -7.07
N SER A 85 -24.30 -4.22 -6.21
CA SER A 85 -23.89 -4.11 -4.82
C SER A 85 -23.82 -5.44 -4.06
N SER A 86 -22.78 -6.24 -4.29
CA SER A 86 -22.52 -7.40 -3.46
C SER A 86 -21.60 -6.95 -2.34
N ASN A 87 -22.16 -6.79 -1.16
CA ASN A 87 -21.39 -6.66 0.06
C ASN A 87 -20.36 -7.78 0.10
N PHE A 88 -19.13 -7.42 0.41
CA PHE A 88 -18.08 -8.40 0.62
C PHE A 88 -18.34 -9.11 1.96
N THR A 89 -19.17 -10.16 1.94
CA THR A 89 -19.47 -10.93 3.14
C THR A 89 -18.25 -11.72 3.58
N ASN A 90 -18.01 -11.76 4.90
CA ASN A 90 -16.94 -12.54 5.52
C ASN A 90 -15.51 -12.12 5.13
N LEU A 91 -15.32 -10.87 4.75
CA LEU A 91 -14.00 -10.29 4.59
C LEU A 91 -13.50 -9.67 5.91
N SER A 92 -12.21 -9.86 6.15
CA SER A 92 -11.48 -9.16 7.19
C SER A 92 -10.13 -8.69 6.65
N ALA A 93 -9.57 -7.67 7.27
CA ALA A 93 -8.35 -7.02 6.84
C ALA A 93 -7.30 -7.02 7.95
N LYS A 94 -6.04 -7.14 7.58
CA LYS A 94 -4.89 -6.88 8.43
C LYS A 94 -4.01 -5.85 7.76
N VAL A 95 -3.69 -4.79 8.49
CA VAL A 95 -2.79 -3.73 8.03
C VAL A 95 -1.43 -3.92 8.67
N THR A 96 -0.38 -3.73 7.89
CA THR A 96 1.00 -3.62 8.35
C THR A 96 1.61 -2.39 7.71
N ILE A 97 2.23 -1.53 8.50
CA ILE A 97 2.95 -0.37 7.98
C ILE A 97 4.44 -0.61 8.19
N ALA A 98 5.20 -0.51 7.10
CA ALA A 98 6.65 -0.45 7.13
C ALA A 98 7.05 1.01 6.99
N ASP A 99 7.70 1.56 8.01
CA ASP A 99 8.18 2.94 7.96
C ASP A 99 9.45 3.07 7.09
N SER A 100 9.89 4.31 6.89
CA SER A 100 11.10 4.63 6.12
C SER A 100 12.38 4.01 6.68
N ASP A 101 12.39 3.66 7.97
CA ASP A 101 13.53 3.01 8.66
C ASP A 101 13.43 1.47 8.60
N GLY A 102 12.37 0.93 8.00
CA GLY A 102 12.13 -0.52 7.88
C GLY A 102 11.49 -1.16 9.11
N ARG A 103 11.02 -0.38 10.09
CA ARG A 103 10.28 -0.91 11.24
C ARG A 103 8.86 -1.29 10.80
N LEU A 104 8.33 -2.37 11.39
CA LEU A 104 7.01 -2.90 11.05
C LEU A 104 6.02 -2.68 12.18
N PHE A 105 4.95 -1.97 11.86
CA PHE A 105 3.81 -1.75 12.75
C PHE A 105 2.63 -2.59 12.26
N LYS A 106 2.16 -3.51 13.09
CA LYS A 106 1.10 -4.46 12.75
C LYS A 106 -0.16 -4.13 13.53
N PHE A 107 -1.25 -3.93 12.81
CA PHE A 107 -2.57 -3.74 13.41
C PHE A 107 -3.28 -5.08 13.58
N GLU A 108 -4.15 -5.14 14.57
CA GLU A 108 -5.03 -6.28 14.75
C GLU A 108 -5.95 -6.47 13.54
N LYS A 109 -6.35 -7.72 13.32
CA LYS A 109 -7.25 -8.07 12.24
C LYS A 109 -8.61 -7.44 12.47
N GLN A 110 -9.13 -6.71 11.49
CA GLN A 110 -10.39 -5.98 11.55
C GLN A 110 -11.42 -6.58 10.60
N ASN A 111 -12.69 -6.55 11.03
CA ASN A 111 -13.79 -6.88 10.15
C ASN A 111 -14.09 -5.67 9.24
N ILE A 112 -14.47 -5.99 8.01
CA ILE A 112 -14.85 -5.01 7.01
C ILE A 112 -16.36 -4.82 7.10
N ILE A 113 -16.80 -3.58 7.36
CA ILE A 113 -18.21 -3.22 7.48
C ILE A 113 -18.54 -2.26 6.32
N ASP A 114 -19.60 -2.54 5.57
CA ASP A 114 -20.01 -1.73 4.42
C ASP A 114 -18.88 -1.42 3.44
N ASN A 115 -18.03 -2.43 3.22
CA ASN A 115 -16.84 -2.36 2.36
C ASN A 115 -15.79 -1.34 2.82
N LYS A 116 -15.82 -0.91 4.06
CA LYS A 116 -14.92 0.10 4.63
C LYS A 116 -14.34 -0.34 5.96
N PHE A 117 -13.15 0.16 6.25
CA PHE A 117 -12.56 0.13 7.59
C PHE A 117 -11.45 1.19 7.67
N PHE A 118 -10.91 1.44 8.85
CA PHE A 118 -9.82 2.39 9.03
C PHE A 118 -8.88 1.95 10.15
N VAL A 119 -7.68 2.52 10.12
CA VAL A 119 -6.71 2.47 11.22
C VAL A 119 -6.22 3.89 11.51
N ASN A 120 -5.88 4.15 12.77
CA ASN A 120 -5.18 5.38 13.13
C ASN A 120 -3.70 5.07 13.34
N TYR A 121 -2.85 5.88 12.73
CA TYR A 121 -1.41 5.71 12.82
C TYR A 121 -0.71 7.06 13.06
N ILE A 122 0.36 7.03 13.85
CA ILE A 122 1.23 8.18 14.08
C ILE A 122 2.52 7.92 13.31
N PHE A 123 2.79 8.71 12.31
CA PHE A 123 4.01 8.61 11.51
C PHE A 123 5.19 9.13 12.35
N PRO A 124 6.20 8.28 12.66
CA PRO A 124 7.27 8.65 13.60
C PRO A 124 8.35 9.51 12.94
N SER A 125 8.45 9.52 11.62
CA SER A 125 9.46 10.24 10.86
C SER A 125 8.93 10.67 9.50
N ASN A 126 9.63 11.60 8.85
CA ASN A 126 9.41 11.92 7.45
C ASN A 126 9.98 10.82 6.55
N GLY A 127 9.47 10.73 5.33
CA GLY A 127 9.93 9.73 4.36
C GLY A 127 8.78 9.09 3.61
N THR A 128 9.00 7.89 3.12
CA THR A 128 7.96 7.09 2.46
C THR A 128 7.70 5.84 3.28
N ASP A 129 6.50 5.74 3.84
CA ASP A 129 6.02 4.58 4.56
C ASP A 129 5.19 3.71 3.63
N ARG A 130 5.34 2.39 3.73
CA ARG A 130 4.58 1.43 2.93
C ARG A 130 3.49 0.78 3.76
N VAL A 131 2.25 0.94 3.32
CA VAL A 131 1.08 0.30 3.91
C VAL A 131 0.79 -0.99 3.15
N LEU A 132 0.89 -2.11 3.83
CA LEU A 132 0.52 -3.44 3.31
C LEU A 132 -0.85 -3.81 3.86
N LEU A 133 -1.80 -4.02 2.96
CA LEU A 133 -3.14 -4.48 3.28
C LEU A 133 -3.30 -5.94 2.88
N GLN A 134 -3.48 -6.82 3.85
CA GLN A 134 -3.78 -8.23 3.62
C GLN A 134 -5.26 -8.48 3.89
N LEU A 135 -5.98 -8.96 2.87
CA LEU A 135 -7.38 -9.36 2.98
C LEU A 135 -7.49 -10.86 3.25
N TYR A 136 -8.48 -11.21 4.04
CA TYR A 136 -8.85 -12.59 4.35
C TYR A 136 -10.31 -12.81 4.01
N LYS A 137 -10.61 -13.94 3.36
CA LYS A 137 -11.95 -14.40 3.11
C LYS A 137 -12.18 -15.70 3.89
N ASN A 138 -13.18 -15.72 4.77
CA ASN A 138 -13.41 -16.85 5.67
C ASN A 138 -12.17 -17.26 6.48
N GLY A 139 -11.35 -16.28 6.89
CA GLY A 139 -10.12 -16.52 7.65
C GLY A 139 -8.90 -16.92 6.81
N ILE A 140 -9.05 -17.22 5.52
CA ILE A 140 -7.96 -17.62 4.61
C ILE A 140 -7.40 -16.38 3.91
N PRO A 141 -6.05 -16.21 3.80
CA PRO A 141 -5.46 -15.15 3.01
C PRO A 141 -5.98 -15.14 1.58
N HIS A 142 -6.44 -13.99 1.11
CA HIS A 142 -7.10 -13.86 -0.19
C HIS A 142 -6.33 -12.92 -1.13
N SER A 143 -6.01 -11.73 -0.68
CA SER A 143 -5.38 -10.68 -1.50
C SER A 143 -4.43 -9.84 -0.68
N ILE A 144 -3.39 -9.29 -1.31
CA ILE A 144 -2.46 -8.35 -0.70
C ILE A 144 -2.31 -7.15 -1.61
N GLY A 145 -2.62 -5.97 -1.08
CA GLY A 145 -2.37 -4.68 -1.72
C GLY A 145 -1.29 -3.90 -1.00
N SER A 146 -0.64 -2.97 -1.70
CA SER A 146 0.32 -2.06 -1.09
C SER A 146 0.10 -0.62 -1.56
N PHE A 147 0.37 0.33 -0.66
CA PHE A 147 0.26 1.76 -0.89
C PHE A 147 1.47 2.44 -0.29
N ASP A 148 2.05 3.41 -1.00
CA ASP A 148 3.16 4.20 -0.50
C ASP A 148 2.64 5.58 -0.05
N ILE A 149 2.88 5.92 1.22
CA ILE A 149 2.48 7.18 1.83
C ILE A 149 3.72 8.05 2.03
N SER A 150 3.73 9.22 1.41
CA SER A 150 4.79 10.20 1.61
C SER A 150 4.45 11.10 2.81
N VAL A 151 5.34 11.13 3.78
CA VAL A 151 5.28 12.01 4.95
C VAL A 151 6.29 13.13 4.75
N PRO A 152 5.85 14.37 4.52
CA PRO A 152 6.76 15.48 4.28
C PRO A 152 7.55 15.86 5.54
N LEU A 153 8.68 16.51 5.32
CA LEU A 153 9.36 17.20 6.42
C LEU A 153 8.42 18.24 7.03
N PRO A 154 8.39 18.37 8.36
CA PRO A 154 7.69 19.49 8.97
C PRO A 154 8.28 20.80 8.41
N PRO A 155 7.45 21.84 8.16
CA PRO A 155 7.97 23.13 7.74
C PRO A 155 9.00 23.57 8.78
N SER A 156 10.20 23.97 8.30
CA SER A 156 11.20 24.56 9.20
C SER A 156 10.53 25.74 9.91
N PRO A 157 10.78 25.91 11.21
CA PRO A 157 10.34 27.13 11.88
C PRO A 157 10.86 28.29 11.02
N GLN A 158 9.97 29.00 10.36
CA GLN A 158 10.40 30.21 9.62
C GLN A 158 11.06 31.09 10.65
N ASP A 159 12.27 31.54 10.34
CA ASP A 159 13.08 32.44 11.16
C ASP A 159 12.43 33.83 11.30
N ASN A 160 11.16 33.87 11.68
CA ASN A 160 10.45 35.08 12.04
C ASN A 160 11.06 35.74 13.29
N PHE A 161 11.89 34.99 14.04
CA PHE A 161 12.57 35.49 15.20
C PHE A 161 13.63 36.54 14.79
N PHE A 162 14.44 36.22 13.80
CA PHE A 162 15.50 37.18 13.32
C PHE A 162 14.90 38.36 12.57
N THR A 163 13.86 38.16 11.77
CA THR A 163 13.20 39.26 11.05
C THR A 163 12.51 40.25 12.01
N ASN A 164 12.01 39.76 13.14
CA ASN A 164 11.40 40.64 14.15
C ASN A 164 12.43 41.34 15.05
N LEU A 165 13.62 40.74 15.23
CA LEU A 165 14.70 41.36 16.04
C LEU A 165 15.29 42.58 15.35
N PHE A 166 15.31 42.60 13.99
CA PHE A 166 15.90 43.72 13.21
C PHE A 166 14.88 44.73 12.69
N LYS A 167 13.59 44.56 12.96
CA LYS A 167 12.55 45.54 12.60
C LYS A 167 12.44 46.72 13.60
N GLY A 168 13.20 46.68 14.70
CA GLY A 168 13.18 47.72 15.75
C GLY A 168 14.47 48.54 15.86
N LEU A 169 15.40 48.41 14.90
CA LEU A 169 16.56 49.24 14.72
C LEU A 169 16.38 50.05 13.44
#